data_19d9c6ef5980d99302f1c02838b134fa
#
_entry.id   19d9c6ef5980d99302f1c02838b134fa
#
_cell.length_a   1.000
_cell.length_b   1.000
_cell.length_c   1.000
_cell.angle_alpha   90.00
_cell.angle_beta   90.00
_cell.angle_gamma   90.00
#
_symmetry.space_group_name_H-M   'P 1'
#
loop_
_entity.id
_entity.type
_entity.pdbx_description
1 polymer ?
#
loop_
_entity_poly.entity_id
_entity_poly.type
_entity_poly.pdbx_seq_one_letter_code
_entity_poly.pdbx_strand_id
1 'polypeptide(L)'
;FLKETGELVLGKNIAHTMAQTKAEFSMSYTKTGFDAGEARPEYYYDCKMKTPDMNEAVTYTKENQQILFEISSGITLPANTQASEVFDTSIGRDVTEMIDIVSKAIEANDKVDKIKQMMERDSYADADSQKVLQTYLDAAQKEADYANDNLKKTYKQYITNFDNYLGDVNNAITNIGSLQNRLDLTQTRVENQKTTVEELKSSNDDREISDIIIDYSASYNAYTSS
;
A
#
# COMPACT_ATOMS: atom_id res chain seq x y z
N PHE A 1 13.89 20.37 12.88
CA PHE A 1 13.37 19.31 12.04
C PHE A 1 11.91 19.05 12.35
N LEU A 2 11.07 19.17 11.36
CA LEU A 2 9.65 18.88 11.45
C LEU A 2 9.46 17.43 11.03
N LYS A 3 9.10 16.57 11.99
CA LYS A 3 8.94 15.13 11.71
C LYS A 3 7.84 14.87 10.67
N GLU A 4 6.81 15.71 10.71
CA GLU A 4 5.57 15.56 9.96
C GLU A 4 5.75 15.86 8.46
N THR A 5 6.57 16.85 8.15
CA THR A 5 6.79 17.28 6.75
C THR A 5 8.16 16.89 6.22
N GLY A 6 9.06 16.41 7.08
CA GLY A 6 10.46 16.18 6.72
C GLY A 6 11.24 17.47 6.48
N GLU A 7 10.64 18.64 6.78
CA GLU A 7 11.29 19.94 6.55
C GLU A 7 12.35 20.24 7.59
N LEU A 8 13.45 20.78 7.14
CA LEU A 8 14.53 21.28 7.98
C LEU A 8 14.38 22.81 8.11
N VAL A 9 13.97 23.25 9.28
CA VAL A 9 13.88 24.69 9.55
C VAL A 9 15.25 25.20 10.00
N LEU A 10 15.86 26.01 9.17
CA LEU A 10 17.17 26.60 9.44
C LEU A 10 17.02 28.05 9.89
N GLY A 11 17.84 28.46 10.85
CA GLY A 11 17.95 29.88 11.21
C GLY A 11 18.43 30.73 10.03
N LYS A 12 18.01 32.00 9.94
CA LYS A 12 18.29 32.89 8.80
C LYS A 12 19.76 32.92 8.40
N ASN A 13 20.68 32.96 9.37
CA ASN A 13 22.12 33.02 9.11
C ASN A 13 22.65 31.74 8.48
N ILE A 14 22.21 30.58 8.98
CA ILE A 14 22.62 29.27 8.45
C ILE A 14 22.05 29.08 7.05
N ALA A 15 20.76 29.39 6.86
CA ALA A 15 20.10 29.28 5.55
C ALA A 15 20.78 30.15 4.48
N HIS A 16 21.16 31.38 4.85
CA HIS A 16 21.88 32.29 3.97
C HIS A 16 23.28 31.76 3.60
N THR A 17 24.02 31.26 4.58
CA THR A 17 25.37 30.68 4.35
C THR A 17 25.29 29.45 3.45
N MET A 18 24.31 28.55 3.68
CA MET A 18 24.12 27.36 2.87
C MET A 18 23.72 27.70 1.42
N ALA A 19 22.86 28.70 1.23
CA ALA A 19 22.45 29.15 -0.09
C ALA A 19 23.62 29.73 -0.88
N GLN A 20 24.54 30.44 -0.21
CA GLN A 20 25.73 31.02 -0.84
C GLN A 20 26.80 29.98 -1.18
N THR A 21 27.00 29.01 -0.30
CA THR A 21 28.05 27.98 -0.46
C THR A 21 27.62 26.78 -1.28
N LYS A 22 26.33 26.67 -1.63
CA LYS A 22 25.73 25.46 -2.24
C LYS A 22 26.11 24.20 -1.45
N ALA A 23 26.17 24.30 -0.13
CA ALA A 23 26.60 23.21 0.72
C ALA A 23 25.60 22.07 0.69
N GLU A 24 26.08 20.87 0.49
CA GLU A 24 25.31 19.64 0.69
C GLU A 24 25.36 19.25 2.16
N PHE A 25 24.25 18.77 2.69
CA PHE A 25 24.21 18.21 4.04
C PHE A 25 23.57 16.82 4.01
N SER A 26 24.04 15.94 4.86
CA SER A 26 23.42 14.65 5.11
C SER A 26 22.86 14.63 6.51
N MET A 27 21.68 14.07 6.66
CA MET A 27 21.04 13.88 7.96
C MET A 27 20.81 12.40 8.19
N SER A 28 21.27 11.91 9.32
CA SER A 28 20.95 10.56 9.79
C SER A 28 19.97 10.67 10.95
N TYR A 29 18.85 9.97 10.86
CA TYR A 29 17.88 9.89 11.93
C TYR A 29 17.49 8.43 12.20
N THR A 30 17.12 8.15 13.42
CA THR A 30 16.60 6.85 13.82
C THR A 30 15.16 7.03 14.27
N LYS A 31 14.23 6.35 13.60
CA LYS A 31 12.86 6.21 14.11
C LYS A 31 12.88 5.04 15.08
N THR A 32 12.59 5.31 16.35
CA THR A 32 12.44 4.27 17.38
C THR A 32 10.96 3.95 17.56
N GLY A 33 10.65 2.67 17.54
CA GLY A 33 9.35 2.14 17.89
C GLY A 33 8.43 1.94 16.67
N PHE A 34 8.18 0.68 16.35
CA PHE A 34 6.94 0.26 15.74
C PHE A 34 6.02 -0.13 16.90
N ASP A 35 4.78 0.35 16.88
CA ASP A 35 3.81 -0.05 17.90
C ASP A 35 3.50 -1.55 17.81
N ALA A 36 3.12 -2.13 18.95
CA ALA A 36 2.74 -3.53 18.99
C ALA A 36 1.56 -3.78 18.03
N GLY A 37 1.81 -4.58 17.00
CA GLY A 37 0.83 -4.88 15.94
C GLY A 37 1.12 -4.25 14.58
N GLU A 38 2.10 -3.36 14.46
CA GLU A 38 2.60 -2.93 13.15
C GLU A 38 3.19 -4.14 12.41
N ALA A 39 2.78 -4.32 11.16
CA ALA A 39 3.31 -5.37 10.31
C ALA A 39 4.83 -5.22 10.17
N ARG A 40 5.55 -6.31 10.37
CA ARG A 40 7.00 -6.32 10.20
C ARG A 40 7.33 -6.15 8.73
N PRO A 41 8.01 -5.08 8.33
CA PRO A 41 8.29 -4.80 6.91
C PRO A 41 9.15 -5.88 6.24
N GLU A 42 9.98 -6.60 7.00
CA GLU A 42 10.85 -7.68 6.52
C GLU A 42 10.10 -8.85 5.88
N TYR A 43 8.83 -9.03 6.18
CA TYR A 43 8.02 -10.08 5.55
C TYR A 43 7.43 -9.67 4.19
N TYR A 44 7.35 -8.38 3.92
CA TYR A 44 6.66 -7.86 2.76
C TYR A 44 7.57 -7.14 1.78
N TYR A 45 8.74 -6.69 2.24
CA TYR A 45 9.65 -5.83 1.48
C TYR A 45 11.10 -6.23 1.69
N ASP A 46 11.92 -5.91 0.71
CA ASP A 46 13.37 -5.94 0.89
C ASP A 46 13.78 -4.83 1.85
N CYS A 47 14.41 -5.19 2.96
CA CYS A 47 14.79 -4.21 3.97
C CYS A 47 16.20 -4.46 4.51
N LYS A 48 16.82 -3.37 4.95
CA LYS A 48 18.10 -3.38 5.63
C LYS A 48 17.91 -2.86 7.05
N MET A 49 18.13 -3.72 8.02
CA MET A 49 18.17 -3.31 9.42
C MET A 49 19.59 -2.85 9.78
N LYS A 50 19.68 -1.60 10.24
CA LYS A 50 20.90 -1.06 10.83
C LYS A 50 20.67 -0.90 12.33
N THR A 51 21.37 -1.67 13.14
CA THR A 51 21.43 -1.44 14.57
C THR A 51 22.73 -0.69 14.91
N PRO A 52 22.71 0.22 15.90
CA PRO A 52 23.90 0.99 16.28
C PRO A 52 25.11 0.13 16.66
N ASP A 53 24.85 -1.07 17.16
CA ASP A 53 25.88 -1.98 17.69
C ASP A 53 26.32 -3.05 16.69
N MET A 54 25.75 -3.08 15.47
CA MET A 54 26.12 -4.05 14.45
C MET A 54 27.06 -3.43 13.41
N ASN A 55 28.23 -4.01 13.25
CA ASN A 55 29.20 -3.62 12.22
C ASN A 55 28.70 -3.93 10.80
N GLU A 56 27.71 -4.79 10.64
CA GLU A 56 27.10 -5.15 9.37
C GLU A 56 25.57 -4.99 9.43
N ALA A 57 25.00 -4.41 8.36
CA ALA A 57 23.56 -4.29 8.22
C ALA A 57 22.97 -5.67 7.88
N VAL A 58 22.04 -6.16 8.69
CA VAL A 58 21.27 -7.36 8.34
C VAL A 58 20.33 -7.01 7.18
N THR A 59 20.47 -7.74 6.10
CA THR A 59 19.61 -7.59 4.92
C THR A 59 18.58 -8.71 4.91
N TYR A 60 17.31 -8.34 4.81
CA TYR A 60 16.20 -9.25 4.61
C TYR A 60 15.74 -9.10 3.16
N THR A 61 15.74 -10.21 2.44
CA THR A 61 15.24 -10.25 1.06
C THR A 61 13.88 -10.93 1.08
N LYS A 62 12.88 -10.24 0.56
CA LYS A 62 11.54 -10.79 0.42
C LYS A 62 11.57 -12.00 -0.50
N GLU A 63 11.05 -13.11 -0.03
CA GLU A 63 10.83 -14.28 -0.88
C GLU A 63 9.63 -14.05 -1.81
N ASN A 64 9.77 -14.49 -3.05
CA ASN A 64 8.64 -14.48 -3.98
C ASN A 64 7.65 -15.57 -3.58
N GLN A 65 6.50 -15.16 -3.04
CA GLN A 65 5.41 -16.04 -2.60
C GLN A 65 4.31 -16.17 -3.65
N GLN A 66 4.60 -15.88 -4.91
CA GLN A 66 3.64 -16.03 -5.99
C GLN A 66 3.36 -17.49 -6.27
N ILE A 67 2.10 -17.88 -6.16
CA ILE A 67 1.62 -19.24 -6.46
C ILE A 67 1.16 -19.24 -7.92
N LEU A 68 1.84 -20.04 -8.74
CA LEU A 68 1.51 -20.16 -10.15
C LEU A 68 0.80 -21.49 -10.40
N PHE A 69 -0.34 -21.43 -11.09
CA PHE A 69 -1.02 -22.62 -11.59
C PHE A 69 -0.91 -22.70 -13.12
N GLU A 70 -0.56 -23.86 -13.61
CA GLU A 70 -0.65 -24.17 -15.04
C GLU A 70 -2.10 -24.47 -15.39
N ILE A 71 -2.74 -23.60 -16.15
CA ILE A 71 -4.14 -23.70 -16.56
C ILE A 71 -4.32 -24.29 -17.96
N SER A 72 -3.24 -24.38 -18.71
CA SER A 72 -3.16 -25.05 -20.03
C SER A 72 -1.70 -25.26 -20.36
N SER A 73 -1.40 -26.15 -21.30
CA SER A 73 -0.02 -26.40 -21.72
C SER A 73 0.73 -25.12 -22.03
N GLY A 74 1.75 -24.80 -21.21
CA GLY A 74 2.59 -23.61 -21.33
C GLY A 74 1.94 -22.30 -20.89
N ILE A 75 0.75 -22.32 -20.29
CA ILE A 75 0.07 -21.12 -19.77
C ILE A 75 -0.08 -21.23 -18.26
N THR A 76 0.66 -20.37 -17.54
CA THR A 76 0.55 -20.23 -16.10
C THR A 76 -0.16 -18.93 -15.71
N LEU A 77 -0.96 -18.98 -14.65
CA LEU A 77 -1.55 -17.80 -14.01
C LEU A 77 -1.22 -17.76 -12.52
N PRO A 78 -0.94 -16.56 -11.98
CA PRO A 78 -0.82 -16.40 -10.55
C PRO A 78 -2.19 -16.54 -9.88
N ALA A 79 -2.24 -17.30 -8.79
CA ALA A 79 -3.46 -17.53 -8.00
C ALA A 79 -3.59 -16.58 -6.81
N ASN A 80 -2.54 -15.84 -6.49
CA ASN A 80 -2.52 -14.93 -5.36
C ASN A 80 -1.91 -13.57 -5.75
N THR A 81 -2.35 -12.53 -5.04
CA THR A 81 -1.74 -11.21 -5.06
C THR A 81 -1.04 -10.99 -3.73
N GLN A 82 0.18 -10.50 -3.76
CA GLN A 82 0.94 -10.23 -2.55
C GLN A 82 0.54 -8.87 -1.96
N ALA A 83 0.53 -8.75 -0.64
CA ALA A 83 0.17 -7.50 0.03
C ALA A 83 1.06 -6.33 -0.40
N SER A 84 2.35 -6.57 -0.66
CA SER A 84 3.31 -5.57 -1.13
C SER A 84 3.06 -5.06 -2.57
N GLU A 85 2.22 -5.74 -3.34
CA GLU A 85 1.81 -5.30 -4.67
C GLU A 85 0.62 -4.32 -4.62
N VAL A 86 -0.06 -4.28 -3.47
CA VAL A 86 -1.30 -3.51 -3.28
C VAL A 86 -1.10 -2.38 -2.29
N PHE A 87 -0.35 -2.62 -1.21
CA PHE A 87 -0.21 -1.70 -0.09
C PHE A 87 1.23 -1.22 0.06
N ASP A 88 1.40 0.10 0.15
CA ASP A 88 2.65 0.72 0.53
C ASP A 88 2.82 0.71 2.06
N THR A 89 4.04 0.49 2.56
CA THR A 89 4.36 0.53 4.01
C THR A 89 4.15 1.89 4.63
N SER A 90 4.16 2.95 3.82
CA SER A 90 3.99 4.32 4.30
C SER A 90 2.56 4.63 4.75
N ILE A 91 1.55 3.85 4.34
CA ILE A 91 0.14 4.10 4.70
C ILE A 91 -0.05 4.20 6.22
N GLY A 92 0.45 3.22 6.97
CA GLY A 92 0.32 3.20 8.43
C GLY A 92 1.03 4.37 9.09
N ARG A 93 2.22 4.72 8.59
CA ARG A 93 2.98 5.88 9.06
C ARG A 93 2.26 7.19 8.77
N ASP A 94 1.76 7.37 7.55
CA ASP A 94 1.09 8.58 7.12
C ASP A 94 -0.20 8.82 7.94
N VAL A 95 -0.93 7.76 8.27
CA VAL A 95 -2.09 7.83 9.19
C VAL A 95 -1.67 8.28 10.58
N THR A 96 -0.62 7.67 11.14
CA THR A 96 -0.13 8.00 12.49
C THR A 96 0.35 9.44 12.56
N GLU A 97 1.13 9.87 11.57
CA GLU A 97 1.66 11.24 11.50
C GLU A 97 0.52 12.27 11.32
N MET A 98 -0.52 11.93 10.55
CA MET A 98 -1.69 12.79 10.39
C MET A 98 -2.46 12.96 11.70
N ILE A 99 -2.63 11.90 12.49
CA ILE A 99 -3.26 11.96 13.82
C ILE A 99 -2.43 12.84 14.77
N ASP A 100 -1.11 12.70 14.76
CA ASP A 100 -0.21 13.47 15.60
C ASP A 100 -0.28 14.99 15.29
N ILE A 101 -0.32 15.34 14.01
CA ILE A 101 -0.44 16.75 13.57
C ILE A 101 -1.78 17.36 13.98
N VAL A 102 -2.87 16.61 13.82
CA VAL A 102 -4.20 17.04 14.26
C VAL A 102 -4.20 17.27 15.76
N SER A 103 -3.65 16.34 16.53
CA SER A 103 -3.56 16.46 18.00
C SER A 103 -2.76 17.69 18.43
N LYS A 104 -1.62 17.96 17.79
CA LYS A 104 -0.81 19.17 18.05
C LYS A 104 -1.55 20.47 17.72
N ALA A 105 -2.32 20.49 16.63
CA ALA A 105 -3.12 21.66 16.30
C ALA A 105 -4.24 21.90 17.32
N ILE A 106 -4.90 20.84 17.79
CA ILE A 106 -5.90 20.93 18.86
C ILE A 106 -5.27 21.44 20.14
N GLU A 107 -4.15 20.86 20.57
CA GLU A 107 -3.46 21.28 21.80
C GLU A 107 -3.03 22.76 21.76
N ALA A 108 -2.54 23.23 20.62
CA ALA A 108 -2.14 24.62 20.45
C ALA A 108 -3.35 25.59 20.53
N ASN A 109 -4.48 25.25 19.92
CA ASN A 109 -5.71 26.02 20.03
C ASN A 109 -6.28 26.00 21.47
N ASP A 110 -6.26 24.85 22.14
CA ASP A 110 -6.68 24.71 23.53
C ASP A 110 -5.86 25.59 24.49
N LYS A 111 -4.55 25.77 24.24
CA LYS A 111 -3.70 26.69 24.99
C LYS A 111 -4.20 28.14 24.87
N VAL A 112 -4.51 28.57 23.65
CA VAL A 112 -5.07 29.91 23.39
C VAL A 112 -6.36 30.11 24.16
N ASP A 113 -7.28 29.15 24.11
CA ASP A 113 -8.57 29.25 24.77
C ASP A 113 -8.43 29.24 26.31
N LYS A 114 -7.54 28.42 26.85
CA LYS A 114 -7.23 28.43 28.30
C LYS A 114 -6.69 29.79 28.77
N ILE A 115 -5.79 30.41 28.01
CA ILE A 115 -5.24 31.74 28.37
C ILE A 115 -6.35 32.79 28.31
N LYS A 116 -7.22 32.80 27.30
CA LYS A 116 -8.37 33.69 27.22
C LYS A 116 -9.29 33.52 28.42
N GLN A 117 -9.63 32.29 28.79
CA GLN A 117 -10.42 32.01 29.99
C GLN A 117 -9.75 32.47 31.28
N MET A 118 -8.40 32.40 31.35
CA MET A 118 -7.68 32.96 32.51
C MET A 118 -7.79 34.49 32.56
N MET A 119 -7.73 35.18 31.42
CA MET A 119 -7.87 36.62 31.34
C MET A 119 -9.26 37.12 31.80
N GLU A 120 -10.30 36.31 31.67
CA GLU A 120 -11.67 36.60 32.06
C GLU A 120 -11.92 36.40 33.57
N ARG A 121 -10.97 35.78 34.31
CA ARG A 121 -11.15 35.52 35.74
C ARG A 121 -10.80 36.74 36.59
N ASP A 122 -11.62 37.05 37.60
CA ASP A 122 -11.40 38.11 38.52
C ASP A 122 -10.03 38.06 39.24
N SER A 123 -9.50 36.85 39.44
CA SER A 123 -8.18 36.64 40.05
C SER A 123 -7.01 37.19 39.25
N TYR A 124 -7.19 37.50 37.99
CA TYR A 124 -6.19 38.04 37.05
C TYR A 124 -6.62 39.41 36.48
N ALA A 125 -7.53 40.12 37.16
CA ALA A 125 -8.06 41.41 36.68
C ALA A 125 -7.10 42.58 36.85
N ASP A 126 -6.01 42.41 37.59
CA ASP A 126 -5.01 43.43 37.76
C ASP A 126 -4.20 43.71 36.49
N ALA A 127 -3.73 44.96 36.33
CA ALA A 127 -3.07 45.39 35.09
C ALA A 127 -1.77 44.65 34.76
N ASP A 128 -1.03 44.23 35.80
CA ASP A 128 0.24 43.52 35.60
C ASP A 128 -0.02 42.07 35.14
N SER A 129 -0.97 41.39 35.79
CA SER A 129 -1.42 40.04 35.37
C SER A 129 -1.97 40.03 33.95
N GLN A 130 -2.82 41.01 33.60
CA GLN A 130 -3.36 41.14 32.25
C GLN A 130 -2.27 41.33 31.19
N LYS A 131 -1.26 42.16 31.48
CA LYS A 131 -0.13 42.38 30.57
C LYS A 131 0.70 41.12 30.34
N VAL A 132 0.93 40.35 31.42
CA VAL A 132 1.65 39.06 31.31
C VAL A 132 0.84 38.05 30.51
N LEU A 133 -0.47 37.91 30.80
CA LEU A 133 -1.36 37.00 30.06
C LEU A 133 -1.48 37.39 28.61
N GLN A 134 -1.51 38.69 28.27
CA GLN A 134 -1.49 39.14 26.88
C GLN A 134 -0.22 38.68 26.16
N THR A 135 0.95 38.76 26.81
CA THR A 135 2.20 38.26 26.21
C THR A 135 2.16 36.75 25.95
N TYR A 136 1.58 35.98 26.88
CA TYR A 136 1.39 34.54 26.70
C TYR A 136 0.36 34.24 25.61
N LEU A 137 -0.74 35.02 25.55
CA LEU A 137 -1.74 34.88 24.49
C LEU A 137 -1.14 35.12 23.11
N ASP A 138 -0.34 36.18 22.97
CA ASP A 138 0.33 36.48 21.68
C ASP A 138 1.30 35.36 21.26
N ALA A 139 2.01 34.76 22.20
CA ALA A 139 2.90 33.64 21.95
C ALA A 139 2.10 32.36 21.57
N ALA A 140 1.05 32.06 22.36
CA ALA A 140 0.20 30.90 22.09
C ALA A 140 -0.56 31.01 20.74
N GLN A 141 -1.00 32.24 20.40
CA GLN A 141 -1.64 32.48 19.09
C GLN A 141 -0.70 32.18 17.92
N LYS A 142 0.57 32.63 18.03
CA LYS A 142 1.58 32.32 17.00
C LYS A 142 1.85 30.81 16.91
N GLU A 143 1.88 30.11 18.06
CA GLU A 143 2.02 28.64 18.08
C GLU A 143 0.83 27.97 17.39
N ALA A 144 -0.40 28.42 17.70
CA ALA A 144 -1.63 27.90 17.09
C ALA A 144 -1.70 28.18 15.59
N ASP A 145 -1.37 29.41 15.17
CA ASP A 145 -1.34 29.79 13.75
C ASP A 145 -0.35 28.90 12.97
N TYR A 146 0.85 28.71 13.55
CA TYR A 146 1.85 27.81 12.97
C TYR A 146 1.37 26.35 12.89
N ALA A 147 0.79 25.83 13.97
CA ALA A 147 0.28 24.47 14.02
C ALA A 147 -0.86 24.25 13.00
N ASN A 148 -1.75 25.21 12.87
CA ASN A 148 -2.85 25.19 11.91
C ASN A 148 -2.34 25.29 10.45
N ASP A 149 -1.35 26.10 10.18
CA ASP A 149 -0.74 26.20 8.84
C ASP A 149 0.02 24.92 8.46
N ASN A 150 0.74 24.34 9.44
CA ASN A 150 1.39 23.05 9.26
C ASN A 150 0.37 21.94 8.99
N LEU A 151 -0.72 21.89 9.76
CA LEU A 151 -1.84 20.97 9.55
C LEU A 151 -2.38 21.06 8.11
N LYS A 152 -2.67 22.27 7.63
CA LYS A 152 -3.20 22.49 6.28
C LYS A 152 -2.25 21.98 5.18
N LYS A 153 -0.95 22.30 5.32
CA LYS A 153 0.06 21.89 4.33
C LYS A 153 0.21 20.38 4.29
N THR A 154 0.37 19.78 5.47
CA THR A 154 0.61 18.34 5.59
C THR A 154 -0.64 17.55 5.21
N TYR A 155 -1.83 18.02 5.59
CA TYR A 155 -3.09 17.39 5.19
C TYR A 155 -3.23 17.32 3.67
N LYS A 156 -2.88 18.42 2.97
CA LYS A 156 -2.88 18.43 1.50
C LYS A 156 -1.91 17.43 0.90
N GLN A 157 -0.75 17.26 1.50
CA GLN A 157 0.24 16.27 1.06
C GLN A 157 -0.28 14.84 1.25
N TYR A 158 -0.85 14.54 2.42
CA TYR A 158 -1.38 13.21 2.71
C TYR A 158 -2.59 12.85 1.85
N ILE A 159 -3.48 13.80 1.52
CA ILE A 159 -4.54 13.54 0.55
C ILE A 159 -3.94 13.02 -0.76
N THR A 160 -2.89 13.66 -1.25
CA THR A 160 -2.20 13.21 -2.47
C THR A 160 -1.58 11.81 -2.32
N ASN A 161 -0.99 11.52 -1.17
CA ASN A 161 -0.46 10.18 -0.90
C ASN A 161 -1.57 9.14 -0.88
N PHE A 162 -2.69 9.41 -0.22
CA PHE A 162 -3.84 8.50 -0.17
C PHE A 162 -4.49 8.30 -1.54
N ASP A 163 -4.53 9.33 -2.39
CA ASP A 163 -4.98 9.19 -3.78
C ASP A 163 -4.07 8.24 -4.57
N ASN A 164 -2.76 8.30 -4.35
CA ASN A 164 -1.82 7.36 -4.96
C ASN A 164 -2.04 5.93 -4.43
N TYR A 165 -2.18 5.74 -3.11
CA TYR A 165 -2.48 4.41 -2.53
C TYR A 165 -3.78 3.83 -3.06
N LEU A 166 -4.82 4.67 -3.22
CA LEU A 166 -6.07 4.26 -3.84
C LEU A 166 -5.87 3.86 -5.30
N GLY A 167 -5.00 4.57 -6.02
CA GLY A 167 -4.59 4.22 -7.38
C GLY A 167 -3.97 2.83 -7.46
N ASP A 168 -3.06 2.49 -6.54
CA ASP A 168 -2.42 1.17 -6.49
C ASP A 168 -3.42 0.06 -6.19
N VAL A 169 -4.35 0.28 -5.26
CA VAL A 169 -5.45 -0.66 -4.97
C VAL A 169 -6.32 -0.87 -6.21
N ASN A 170 -6.70 0.20 -6.91
CA ASN A 170 -7.50 0.12 -8.13
C ASN A 170 -6.77 -0.63 -9.26
N ASN A 171 -5.47 -0.42 -9.40
CA ASN A 171 -4.62 -1.17 -10.33
C ASN A 171 -4.61 -2.67 -10.00
N ALA A 172 -4.49 -3.01 -8.71
CA ALA A 172 -4.54 -4.40 -8.26
C ALA A 172 -5.90 -5.04 -8.55
N ILE A 173 -7.01 -4.34 -8.29
CA ILE A 173 -8.37 -4.80 -8.63
C ILE A 173 -8.51 -5.05 -10.14
N THR A 174 -8.01 -4.14 -10.96
CA THR A 174 -8.02 -4.27 -12.42
C THR A 174 -7.23 -5.49 -12.88
N ASN A 175 -6.06 -5.71 -12.29
CA ASN A 175 -5.23 -6.89 -12.59
C ASN A 175 -5.95 -8.19 -12.20
N ILE A 176 -6.56 -8.25 -11.02
CA ILE A 176 -7.36 -9.41 -10.58
C ILE A 176 -8.53 -9.66 -11.53
N GLY A 177 -9.26 -8.62 -11.93
CA GLY A 177 -10.35 -8.74 -12.91
C GLY A 177 -9.87 -9.25 -14.26
N SER A 178 -8.70 -8.82 -14.71
CA SER A 178 -8.08 -9.33 -15.94
C SER A 178 -7.69 -10.81 -15.82
N LEU A 179 -7.15 -11.22 -14.67
CA LEU A 179 -6.82 -12.62 -14.39
C LEU A 179 -8.08 -13.49 -14.36
N GLN A 180 -9.16 -13.02 -13.75
CA GLN A 180 -10.44 -13.72 -13.73
C GLN A 180 -10.97 -13.92 -15.16
N ASN A 181 -11.01 -12.87 -15.98
CA ASN A 181 -11.45 -12.99 -17.38
C ASN A 181 -10.59 -14.01 -18.17
N ARG A 182 -9.28 -14.03 -17.95
CA ARG A 182 -8.39 -15.02 -18.60
C ARG A 182 -8.69 -16.44 -18.13
N LEU A 183 -9.02 -16.61 -16.86
CA LEU A 183 -9.41 -17.92 -16.30
C LEU A 183 -10.73 -18.40 -16.92
N ASP A 184 -11.74 -17.54 -16.97
CA ASP A 184 -13.06 -17.86 -17.54
C ASP A 184 -12.96 -18.24 -19.04
N LEU A 185 -12.16 -17.47 -19.79
CA LEU A 185 -11.88 -17.81 -21.21
C LEU A 185 -11.16 -19.14 -21.36
N THR A 186 -10.23 -19.44 -20.45
CA THR A 186 -9.51 -20.72 -20.51
C THR A 186 -10.41 -21.88 -20.12
N GLN A 187 -11.25 -21.71 -19.11
CA GLN A 187 -12.25 -22.70 -18.73
C GLN A 187 -13.18 -23.01 -19.92
N THR A 188 -13.75 -21.99 -20.53
CA THR A 188 -14.61 -22.16 -21.73
C THR A 188 -13.89 -22.90 -22.85
N ARG A 189 -12.63 -22.56 -23.10
CA ARG A 189 -11.82 -23.24 -24.12
C ARG A 189 -11.60 -24.73 -23.80
N VAL A 190 -11.28 -25.05 -22.54
CA VAL A 190 -11.07 -26.44 -22.10
C VAL A 190 -12.37 -27.24 -22.19
N GLU A 191 -13.50 -26.63 -21.79
CA GLU A 191 -14.82 -27.27 -21.94
C GLU A 191 -15.16 -27.58 -23.40
N ASN A 192 -14.93 -26.63 -24.32
CA ASN A 192 -15.12 -26.84 -25.74
C ASN A 192 -14.19 -27.92 -26.29
N GLN A 193 -12.92 -27.94 -25.87
CA GLN A 193 -11.97 -28.99 -26.27
C GLN A 193 -12.42 -30.35 -25.74
N LYS A 194 -12.91 -30.44 -24.52
CA LYS A 194 -13.45 -31.66 -23.93
C LYS A 194 -14.63 -32.19 -24.78
N THR A 195 -15.59 -31.32 -25.09
CA THR A 195 -16.74 -31.69 -25.95
C THR A 195 -16.26 -32.20 -27.33
N THR A 196 -15.32 -31.50 -27.95
CA THR A 196 -14.76 -31.92 -29.24
C THR A 196 -14.09 -33.30 -29.15
N VAL A 197 -13.32 -33.56 -28.08
CA VAL A 197 -12.69 -34.88 -27.88
C VAL A 197 -13.73 -35.97 -27.62
N GLU A 198 -14.79 -35.66 -26.86
CA GLU A 198 -15.90 -36.61 -26.64
C GLU A 198 -16.65 -36.92 -27.93
N GLU A 199 -16.90 -35.94 -28.80
CA GLU A 199 -17.48 -36.12 -30.12
C GLU A 199 -16.58 -36.97 -31.05
N LEU A 200 -15.28 -36.67 -31.07
CA LEU A 200 -14.29 -37.46 -31.84
C LEU A 200 -14.22 -38.90 -31.34
N LYS A 201 -14.24 -39.09 -30.02
CA LYS A 201 -14.26 -40.44 -29.43
C LYS A 201 -15.52 -41.19 -29.82
N SER A 202 -16.71 -40.58 -29.70
CA SER A 202 -17.97 -41.20 -30.11
C SER A 202 -17.97 -41.55 -31.59
N SER A 203 -17.50 -40.62 -32.45
CA SER A 203 -17.39 -40.86 -33.89
C SER A 203 -16.42 -41.99 -34.21
N ASN A 204 -15.34 -42.13 -33.46
CA ASN A 204 -14.37 -43.21 -33.66
C ASN A 204 -14.96 -44.56 -33.22
N ASP A 205 -15.60 -44.60 -32.03
CA ASP A 205 -16.22 -45.78 -31.47
C ASP A 205 -17.37 -46.27 -32.40
N ASP A 206 -18.22 -45.36 -32.90
CA ASP A 206 -19.30 -45.66 -33.83
C ASP A 206 -18.77 -46.18 -35.20
N ARG A 207 -17.66 -45.61 -35.68
CA ARG A 207 -17.03 -46.02 -36.91
C ARG A 207 -16.42 -47.42 -36.80
N GLU A 208 -15.73 -47.70 -35.70
CA GLU A 208 -15.18 -49.06 -35.47
C GLU A 208 -16.27 -50.11 -35.41
N ILE A 209 -17.37 -49.85 -34.72
CA ILE A 209 -18.54 -50.76 -34.65
C ILE A 209 -19.15 -50.96 -36.04
N SER A 210 -19.33 -49.87 -36.80
CA SER A 210 -19.87 -49.98 -38.18
C SER A 210 -18.98 -50.78 -39.11
N ASP A 211 -17.67 -50.58 -39.08
CA ASP A 211 -16.71 -51.31 -39.82
C ASP A 211 -16.69 -52.78 -39.43
N ILE A 212 -16.76 -53.12 -38.17
CA ILE A 212 -16.87 -54.48 -37.62
C ILE A 212 -18.15 -55.17 -38.13
N ILE A 213 -19.28 -54.45 -38.10
CA ILE A 213 -20.56 -54.99 -38.57
C ILE A 213 -20.51 -55.26 -40.06
N ILE A 214 -19.87 -54.39 -40.88
CA ILE A 214 -19.70 -54.60 -42.33
C ILE A 214 -18.80 -55.80 -42.59
N ASP A 215 -17.66 -55.89 -41.92
CA ASP A 215 -16.71 -57.02 -42.10
C ASP A 215 -17.33 -58.34 -41.63
N TYR A 216 -18.06 -58.31 -40.49
CA TYR A 216 -18.81 -59.49 -40.05
C TYR A 216 -19.86 -59.89 -41.05
N SER A 217 -20.65 -58.95 -41.56
CA SER A 217 -21.68 -59.24 -42.56
C SER A 217 -21.09 -59.81 -43.90
N ALA A 218 -19.97 -59.25 -44.33
CA ALA A 218 -19.24 -59.73 -45.50
C ALA A 218 -18.71 -61.17 -45.30
N SER A 219 -18.11 -61.40 -44.10
CA SER A 219 -17.59 -62.75 -43.75
C SER A 219 -18.72 -63.76 -43.59
N TYR A 220 -19.84 -63.36 -42.98
CA TYR A 220 -21.02 -64.23 -42.86
C TYR A 220 -21.64 -64.56 -44.18
N ASN A 221 -21.76 -63.60 -45.12
CA ASN A 221 -22.25 -63.81 -46.47
C ASN A 221 -21.31 -64.74 -47.28
N ALA A 222 -20.01 -64.58 -47.15
CA ALA A 222 -19.03 -65.46 -47.77
C ALA A 222 -19.17 -66.89 -47.24
N TYR A 223 -19.33 -67.07 -45.95
CA TYR A 223 -19.51 -68.35 -45.29
C TYR A 223 -20.82 -69.02 -45.73
N THR A 224 -21.93 -68.32 -45.86
CA THR A 224 -23.22 -68.87 -46.24
C THR A 224 -23.32 -69.12 -47.73
N SER A 225 -22.45 -68.53 -48.57
CA SER A 225 -22.38 -68.72 -50.04
C SER A 225 -21.43 -69.84 -50.46
N SER A 226 -20.68 -70.40 -49.54
CA SER A 226 -19.72 -71.51 -49.72
C SER A 226 -20.36 -72.83 -49.34
#